data_68822fec9241a83375a8caa3321a183a
#
_entry.id   68822fec9241a83375a8caa3321a183a
#
_cell.length_a   1.000
_cell.length_b   1.000
_cell.length_c   1.000
_cell.angle_alpha   90.00
_cell.angle_beta   90.00
_cell.angle_gamma   90.00
#
_symmetry.space_group_name_H-M   'P 1'
#
loop_
_entity.id
_entity.type
_entity.pdbx_description
1 polymer ?
#
loop_
_entity_poly.entity_id
_entity_poly.type
_entity_poly.pdbx_seq_one_letter_code
_entity_poly.pdbx_strand_id
1 'polypeptide(L)'
;ECYVYATANDGSGKKATIRVTVTQPVTGVMMKYTSQNVGLNKYTTNTAILEPANADNKKMQWTSQDERIATVSGNGLNPKVTGRAWGTTTIIGTTDDGSYVVTYTINVGSRKDALRITNLWAENNAAKIVVYNASNLTITKFYYTIYLYNAFGEPLVCNTDGRSFSFKGTYNFTLAPGEATRHGQFSFGREYIKPYGVGQVVMRINGYDIEGGEHYDIPANDQPEFTWKATIDDGQG
;
A
#
# COMPACT_ATOMS: atom_id res chain seq x y z
N GLU A 1 -36.27 -28.03 12.17
CA GLU A 1 -36.81 -29.17 11.45
C GLU A 1 -38.05 -29.69 12.16
N CYS A 2 -39.11 -30.01 11.43
CA CYS A 2 -40.28 -30.70 11.92
C CYS A 2 -40.69 -31.81 10.95
N TYR A 3 -41.46 -32.76 11.46
CA TYR A 3 -41.98 -33.85 10.67
C TYR A 3 -43.51 -33.79 10.63
N VAL A 4 -44.06 -33.86 9.45
CA VAL A 4 -45.52 -33.98 9.27
C VAL A 4 -45.84 -35.42 8.97
N TYR A 5 -46.78 -35.98 9.69
CA TYR A 5 -47.21 -37.36 9.58
C TYR A 5 -48.62 -37.41 9.01
N ALA A 6 -48.81 -38.22 7.99
CA ALA A 6 -50.13 -38.56 7.50
C ALA A 6 -50.41 -40.05 7.79
N THR A 7 -51.57 -40.35 8.33
CA THR A 7 -52.02 -41.72 8.59
C THR A 7 -53.24 -42.01 7.72
N ALA A 8 -53.22 -43.15 7.02
CA ALA A 8 -54.37 -43.56 6.23
C ALA A 8 -55.60 -43.82 7.11
N ASN A 9 -56.73 -43.30 6.67
CA ASN A 9 -57.99 -43.39 7.44
C ASN A 9 -58.88 -44.59 6.99
N ASP A 10 -58.27 -45.53 6.27
CA ASP A 10 -58.90 -46.73 5.70
C ASP A 10 -58.75 -47.98 6.58
N GLY A 11 -58.24 -47.82 7.79
CA GLY A 11 -57.92 -48.89 8.72
C GLY A 11 -56.66 -49.68 8.44
N SER A 12 -55.91 -49.34 7.37
CA SER A 12 -54.66 -50.03 6.97
C SER A 12 -53.47 -49.70 7.89
N GLY A 13 -53.60 -48.66 8.73
CA GLY A 13 -52.51 -48.16 9.60
C GLY A 13 -51.29 -47.62 8.88
N LYS A 14 -51.33 -47.47 7.54
CA LYS A 14 -50.24 -46.94 6.74
C LYS A 14 -49.95 -45.49 7.08
N LYS A 15 -48.67 -45.16 7.23
CA LYS A 15 -48.20 -43.82 7.57
C LYS A 15 -47.24 -43.32 6.49
N ALA A 16 -47.33 -42.03 6.16
CA ALA A 16 -46.32 -41.30 5.39
C ALA A 16 -45.74 -40.18 6.30
N THR A 17 -44.48 -39.90 6.07
CA THR A 17 -43.74 -38.86 6.84
C THR A 17 -43.07 -37.91 5.86
N ILE A 18 -43.28 -36.62 6.06
CA ILE A 18 -42.59 -35.55 5.32
C ILE A 18 -41.76 -34.78 6.33
N ARG A 19 -40.48 -34.64 6.01
CA ARG A 19 -39.56 -33.73 6.73
C ARG A 19 -39.74 -32.32 6.19
N VAL A 20 -40.05 -31.38 7.06
CA VAL A 20 -40.15 -29.97 6.73
C VAL A 20 -38.97 -29.24 7.38
N THR A 21 -38.14 -28.60 6.56
CA THR A 21 -37.09 -27.73 7.04
C THR A 21 -37.53 -26.29 6.83
N VAL A 22 -37.61 -25.54 7.92
CA VAL A 22 -37.80 -24.09 7.88
C VAL A 22 -36.44 -23.44 7.84
N THR A 23 -36.19 -22.66 6.84
CA THR A 23 -34.91 -21.88 6.69
C THR A 23 -35.19 -20.42 6.98
N GLN A 24 -34.18 -19.77 7.56
CA GLN A 24 -34.18 -18.33 7.75
C GLN A 24 -33.36 -17.72 6.58
N PRO A 25 -34.05 -17.11 5.58
CA PRO A 25 -33.35 -16.53 4.43
C PRO A 25 -32.64 -15.24 4.80
N VAL A 26 -31.66 -14.87 3.95
CA VAL A 26 -31.03 -13.53 3.97
C VAL A 26 -32.05 -12.51 3.46
N THR A 27 -32.15 -11.37 4.14
CA THR A 27 -33.01 -10.23 3.76
C THR A 27 -32.21 -8.96 3.49
N GLY A 28 -30.91 -8.97 3.78
CA GLY A 28 -30.01 -7.85 3.52
C GLY A 28 -28.56 -8.20 3.80
N VAL A 29 -27.65 -7.36 3.31
CA VAL A 29 -26.20 -7.45 3.57
C VAL A 29 -25.57 -6.07 3.62
N MET A 30 -24.63 -5.87 4.53
CA MET A 30 -23.81 -4.66 4.61
C MET A 30 -22.34 -5.00 4.89
N MET A 31 -21.42 -4.09 4.58
CA MET A 31 -20.02 -4.22 4.95
C MET A 31 -19.70 -3.52 6.27
N LYS A 32 -18.84 -4.13 7.08
CA LYS A 32 -18.34 -3.49 8.30
C LYS A 32 -17.59 -2.21 8.00
N TYR A 33 -16.80 -2.20 6.93
CA TYR A 33 -16.06 -1.02 6.44
C TYR A 33 -16.40 -0.78 4.99
N THR A 34 -16.68 0.48 4.63
CA THR A 34 -17.00 0.90 3.25
C THR A 34 -15.75 1.10 2.40
N SER A 35 -14.59 1.28 3.03
CA SER A 35 -13.29 1.32 2.36
C SER A 35 -12.18 0.80 3.26
N GLN A 36 -11.10 0.28 2.64
CA GLN A 36 -9.90 -0.18 3.33
C GLN A 36 -8.66 0.09 2.48
N ASN A 37 -7.51 0.24 3.17
CA ASN A 37 -6.20 0.32 2.54
C ASN A 37 -5.47 -1.01 2.67
N VAL A 38 -4.75 -1.42 1.64
CA VAL A 38 -3.91 -2.60 1.64
C VAL A 38 -2.57 -2.30 0.96
N GLY A 39 -1.47 -2.74 1.55
CA GLY A 39 -0.14 -2.59 0.95
C GLY A 39 0.03 -3.47 -0.29
N LEU A 40 0.96 -3.09 -1.17
CA LEU A 40 1.35 -3.91 -2.32
C LEU A 40 1.83 -5.30 -1.85
N ASN A 41 1.30 -6.37 -2.46
CA ASN A 41 1.56 -7.77 -2.09
C ASN A 41 1.22 -8.13 -0.63
N LYS A 42 0.42 -7.30 0.04
CA LYS A 42 -0.17 -7.58 1.35
C LYS A 42 -1.64 -7.91 1.18
N TYR A 43 -2.26 -8.41 2.25
CA TYR A 43 -3.70 -8.66 2.26
C TYR A 43 -4.39 -7.96 3.42
N THR A 44 -5.68 -7.75 3.25
CA THR A 44 -6.61 -7.31 4.29
C THR A 44 -7.87 -8.17 4.24
N THR A 45 -8.66 -8.13 5.30
CA THR A 45 -9.96 -8.78 5.38
C THR A 45 -11.02 -7.76 5.80
N ASN A 46 -12.22 -7.90 5.28
CA ASN A 46 -13.39 -7.17 5.72
C ASN A 46 -14.45 -8.17 6.20
N THR A 47 -15.55 -7.70 6.78
CA THR A 47 -16.63 -8.56 7.25
C THR A 47 -17.94 -8.09 6.64
N ALA A 48 -18.64 -8.99 5.95
CA ALA A 48 -20.02 -8.81 5.57
C ALA A 48 -20.93 -9.16 6.75
N ILE A 49 -21.94 -8.35 6.97
CA ILE A 49 -22.94 -8.51 8.03
C ILE A 49 -24.26 -8.78 7.34
N LEU A 50 -24.82 -9.97 7.59
CA LEU A 50 -26.12 -10.36 7.02
C LEU A 50 -27.26 -9.93 7.92
N GLU A 51 -28.40 -9.66 7.32
CA GLU A 51 -29.69 -9.52 7.96
C GLU A 51 -30.62 -10.63 7.49
N PRO A 52 -31.26 -11.34 8.47
CA PRO A 52 -30.93 -11.37 9.88
C PRO A 52 -29.59 -12.09 10.15
N ALA A 53 -28.94 -11.79 11.27
CA ALA A 53 -27.63 -12.37 11.62
C ALA A 53 -27.64 -13.90 11.78
N ASN A 54 -28.82 -14.49 12.04
CA ASN A 54 -29.06 -15.92 12.15
C ASN A 54 -29.53 -16.57 10.83
N ALA A 55 -29.34 -15.90 9.66
CA ALA A 55 -29.62 -16.51 8.37
C ALA A 55 -28.83 -17.85 8.21
N ASP A 56 -29.53 -18.85 7.65
CA ASP A 56 -28.97 -20.20 7.54
C ASP A 56 -27.89 -20.32 6.50
N ASN A 57 -28.03 -19.63 5.36
CA ASN A 57 -27.00 -19.61 4.31
C ASN A 57 -26.14 -18.34 4.42
N LYS A 58 -24.87 -18.51 4.80
CA LYS A 58 -23.89 -17.43 4.95
C LYS A 58 -22.84 -17.42 3.83
N LYS A 59 -23.09 -18.13 2.74
CA LYS A 59 -22.20 -18.15 1.59
C LYS A 59 -22.35 -16.87 0.78
N MET A 60 -21.22 -16.40 0.28
CA MET A 60 -21.13 -15.23 -0.59
C MET A 60 -20.15 -15.48 -1.73
N GLN A 61 -20.46 -14.93 -2.89
CA GLN A 61 -19.56 -14.85 -4.04
C GLN A 61 -18.87 -13.49 -4.00
N TRP A 62 -17.54 -13.48 -4.21
CA TRP A 62 -16.74 -12.25 -4.18
C TRP A 62 -16.02 -12.05 -5.50
N THR A 63 -16.09 -10.83 -6.03
CA THR A 63 -15.37 -10.43 -7.25
C THR A 63 -14.69 -9.08 -7.03
N SER A 64 -13.59 -8.87 -7.75
CA SER A 64 -12.94 -7.56 -7.87
C SER A 64 -13.30 -6.94 -9.20
N GLN A 65 -13.59 -5.66 -9.22
CA GLN A 65 -13.87 -4.92 -10.46
C GLN A 65 -12.61 -4.78 -11.32
N ASP A 66 -11.43 -4.73 -10.70
CA ASP A 66 -10.13 -4.76 -11.39
C ASP A 66 -9.14 -5.65 -10.63
N GLU A 67 -8.98 -6.90 -11.10
CA GLU A 67 -8.07 -7.88 -10.50
C GLU A 67 -6.59 -7.54 -10.70
N ARG A 68 -6.26 -6.64 -11.62
CA ARG A 68 -4.89 -6.13 -11.78
C ARG A 68 -4.49 -5.27 -10.57
N ILE A 69 -5.46 -4.57 -9.96
CA ILE A 69 -5.24 -3.72 -8.77
C ILE A 69 -5.33 -4.55 -7.50
N ALA A 70 -6.39 -5.35 -7.33
CA ALA A 70 -6.53 -6.24 -6.18
C ALA A 70 -7.33 -7.48 -6.54
N THR A 71 -6.89 -8.63 -6.02
CA THR A 71 -7.63 -9.90 -6.12
C THR A 71 -8.38 -10.19 -4.82
N VAL A 72 -9.52 -10.85 -4.92
CA VAL A 72 -10.30 -11.29 -3.78
C VAL A 72 -10.45 -12.80 -3.77
N SER A 73 -10.49 -13.40 -2.58
CA SER A 73 -10.70 -14.83 -2.38
C SER A 73 -11.55 -15.08 -1.13
N GLY A 74 -12.17 -16.25 -1.09
CA GLY A 74 -13.08 -16.68 -0.04
C GLY A 74 -14.53 -16.74 -0.54
N ASN A 75 -15.35 -17.52 0.16
CA ASN A 75 -16.77 -17.76 -0.17
C ASN A 75 -17.69 -17.56 1.03
N GLY A 76 -17.20 -16.90 2.07
CA GLY A 76 -17.95 -16.61 3.30
C GLY A 76 -17.99 -15.12 3.59
N LEU A 77 -18.30 -14.77 4.83
CA LEU A 77 -18.51 -13.39 5.27
C LEU A 77 -17.22 -12.56 5.37
N ASN A 78 -16.06 -13.21 5.35
CA ASN A 78 -14.75 -12.55 5.54
C ASN A 78 -13.86 -12.73 4.30
N PRO A 79 -14.09 -11.95 3.22
CA PRO A 79 -13.25 -12.02 2.03
C PRO A 79 -11.81 -11.57 2.35
N LYS A 80 -10.85 -12.27 1.76
CA LYS A 80 -9.43 -11.88 1.79
C LYS A 80 -9.10 -11.16 0.50
N VAL A 81 -8.69 -9.89 0.61
CA VAL A 81 -8.29 -9.07 -0.53
C VAL A 81 -6.79 -8.86 -0.51
N THR A 82 -6.14 -9.15 -1.63
CA THR A 82 -4.69 -8.99 -1.81
C THR A 82 -4.41 -7.90 -2.83
N GLY A 83 -3.63 -6.88 -2.44
CA GLY A 83 -3.17 -5.80 -3.33
C GLY A 83 -2.15 -6.32 -4.34
N ARG A 84 -2.33 -6.00 -5.62
CA ARG A 84 -1.49 -6.45 -6.74
C ARG A 84 -0.74 -5.31 -7.42
N ALA A 85 -1.42 -4.19 -7.63
CA ALA A 85 -0.83 -2.98 -8.19
C ALA A 85 -1.39 -1.76 -7.47
N TRP A 86 -0.68 -0.65 -7.52
CA TRP A 86 -1.17 0.63 -7.02
C TRP A 86 -2.48 1.02 -7.72
N GLY A 87 -3.42 1.51 -6.95
CA GLY A 87 -4.69 1.98 -7.47
C GLY A 87 -5.84 1.75 -6.52
N THR A 88 -7.03 2.02 -7.02
CA THR A 88 -8.29 1.84 -6.30
C THR A 88 -9.20 0.93 -7.11
N THR A 89 -9.80 -0.05 -6.46
CA THR A 89 -10.80 -0.93 -7.06
C THR A 89 -11.96 -1.18 -6.11
N THR A 90 -13.07 -1.64 -6.65
CA THR A 90 -14.26 -2.02 -5.89
C THR A 90 -14.32 -3.55 -5.77
N ILE A 91 -14.54 -4.03 -4.56
CA ILE A 91 -14.88 -5.42 -4.29
C ILE A 91 -16.39 -5.53 -4.19
N ILE A 92 -16.93 -6.54 -4.86
CA ILE A 92 -18.37 -6.81 -4.96
C ILE A 92 -18.62 -8.16 -4.31
N GLY A 93 -19.54 -8.19 -3.35
CA GLY A 93 -20.02 -9.41 -2.71
C GLY A 93 -21.50 -9.64 -3.04
N THR A 94 -21.84 -10.89 -3.39
CA THR A 94 -23.23 -11.30 -3.65
C THR A 94 -23.56 -12.49 -2.77
N THR A 95 -24.67 -12.44 -2.05
CA THR A 95 -25.16 -13.58 -1.24
C THR A 95 -25.68 -14.69 -2.15
N ASP A 96 -25.38 -15.94 -1.83
CA ASP A 96 -25.96 -17.11 -2.54
C ASP A 96 -27.47 -17.20 -2.32
N ASP A 97 -27.94 -16.75 -1.15
CA ASP A 97 -29.34 -16.68 -0.76
C ASP A 97 -29.85 -15.25 -0.98
N GLY A 98 -30.86 -15.11 -1.83
CA GLY A 98 -31.53 -13.83 -2.12
C GLY A 98 -30.78 -12.90 -3.08
N SER A 99 -29.55 -13.22 -3.51
CA SER A 99 -28.76 -12.42 -4.46
C SER A 99 -28.56 -10.95 -4.06
N TYR A 100 -28.48 -10.67 -2.75
CA TYR A 100 -28.18 -9.33 -2.25
C TYR A 100 -26.74 -8.95 -2.55
N VAL A 101 -26.54 -7.72 -3.02
CA VAL A 101 -25.23 -7.20 -3.43
C VAL A 101 -24.73 -6.18 -2.43
N VAL A 102 -23.45 -6.26 -2.09
CA VAL A 102 -22.73 -5.28 -1.29
C VAL A 102 -21.39 -4.94 -1.95
N THR A 103 -20.94 -3.71 -1.78
CA THR A 103 -19.68 -3.25 -2.33
C THR A 103 -18.84 -2.52 -1.28
N TYR A 104 -17.52 -2.53 -1.45
CA TYR A 104 -16.61 -1.67 -0.72
C TYR A 104 -15.35 -1.37 -1.54
N THR A 105 -14.70 -0.25 -1.21
CA THR A 105 -13.54 0.24 -1.93
C THR A 105 -12.24 -0.30 -1.32
N ILE A 106 -11.31 -0.73 -2.17
CA ILE A 106 -9.95 -1.08 -1.79
C ILE A 106 -8.98 -0.09 -2.44
N ASN A 107 -8.15 0.54 -1.61
CA ASN A 107 -7.02 1.35 -2.04
C ASN A 107 -5.74 0.54 -1.85
N VAL A 108 -5.06 0.21 -2.93
CA VAL A 108 -3.80 -0.56 -2.90
C VAL A 108 -2.62 0.38 -2.96
N GLY A 109 -1.65 0.15 -2.10
CA GLY A 109 -0.45 0.95 -1.97
C GLY A 109 -0.57 2.00 -0.87
N SER A 110 0.58 2.46 -0.42
CA SER A 110 0.67 3.58 0.52
C SER A 110 1.34 4.74 -0.20
N ARG A 111 0.80 5.96 -0.10
CA ARG A 111 1.40 7.16 -0.70
C ARG A 111 2.86 7.38 -0.27
N LYS A 112 3.24 6.89 0.91
CA LYS A 112 4.62 6.91 1.40
C LYS A 112 5.59 6.06 0.57
N ASP A 113 5.10 5.00 -0.08
CA ASP A 113 5.89 4.06 -0.88
C ASP A 113 5.90 4.42 -2.38
N ALA A 114 5.33 5.59 -2.75
CA ALA A 114 5.21 6.02 -4.14
C ALA A 114 6.58 6.23 -4.82
N LEU A 115 7.53 6.77 -4.08
CA LEU A 115 8.89 6.97 -4.56
C LEU A 115 9.87 6.08 -3.80
N ARG A 116 10.81 5.49 -4.54
CA ARG A 116 11.91 4.69 -3.98
C ARG A 116 13.23 5.21 -4.50
N ILE A 117 14.19 5.41 -3.61
CA ILE A 117 15.56 5.64 -4.00
C ILE A 117 16.15 4.28 -4.35
N THR A 118 16.55 4.09 -5.61
CA THR A 118 17.10 2.82 -6.09
C THR A 118 18.62 2.85 -6.19
N ASN A 119 19.19 4.03 -6.29
CA ASN A 119 20.64 4.23 -6.25
C ASN A 119 20.98 5.62 -5.72
N LEU A 120 22.08 5.70 -4.98
CA LEU A 120 22.67 6.94 -4.46
C LEU A 120 24.18 6.74 -4.41
N TRP A 121 24.94 7.70 -4.96
CA TRP A 121 26.39 7.72 -4.84
C TRP A 121 26.89 9.17 -4.81
N ALA A 122 28.11 9.38 -4.35
CA ALA A 122 28.73 10.69 -4.32
C ALA A 122 30.01 10.67 -5.12
N GLU A 123 30.19 11.69 -5.96
CA GLU A 123 31.42 11.94 -6.72
C GLU A 123 31.56 13.44 -7.00
N ASN A 124 32.78 13.92 -7.10
CA ASN A 124 33.09 15.29 -7.52
C ASN A 124 32.28 16.38 -6.75
N ASN A 125 32.13 16.25 -5.43
CA ASN A 125 31.36 17.15 -4.58
C ASN A 125 29.87 17.23 -4.96
N ALA A 126 29.32 16.15 -5.45
CA ALA A 126 27.88 16.03 -5.72
C ALA A 126 27.37 14.65 -5.30
N ALA A 127 26.14 14.59 -4.81
CA ALA A 127 25.39 13.35 -4.73
C ALA A 127 24.61 13.15 -6.03
N LYS A 128 24.62 11.93 -6.53
CA LYS A 128 23.81 11.49 -7.66
C LYS A 128 22.80 10.45 -7.17
N ILE A 129 21.57 10.55 -7.67
CA ILE A 129 20.45 9.73 -7.21
C ILE A 129 19.66 9.19 -8.39
N VAL A 130 19.15 7.98 -8.23
CA VAL A 130 18.09 7.41 -9.07
C VAL A 130 16.87 7.17 -8.22
N VAL A 131 15.75 7.77 -8.61
CA VAL A 131 14.44 7.60 -7.95
C VAL A 131 13.52 6.88 -8.90
N TYR A 132 12.83 5.87 -8.40
CA TYR A 132 11.84 5.07 -9.12
C TYR A 132 10.43 5.41 -8.63
N ASN A 133 9.52 5.64 -9.56
CA ASN A 133 8.10 5.81 -9.28
C ASN A 133 7.42 4.43 -9.20
N ALA A 134 7.16 3.97 -7.99
CA ALA A 134 6.47 2.70 -7.72
C ALA A 134 4.95 2.85 -7.67
N SER A 135 4.41 4.06 -7.87
CA SER A 135 2.97 4.34 -7.82
C SER A 135 2.31 4.21 -9.20
N ASN A 136 0.99 4.35 -9.24
CA ASN A 136 0.20 4.50 -10.46
C ASN A 136 -0.09 5.96 -10.82
N LEU A 137 0.59 6.91 -10.19
CA LEU A 137 0.42 8.35 -10.38
C LEU A 137 1.62 8.92 -11.12
N THR A 138 1.41 9.91 -11.99
CA THR A 138 2.51 10.69 -12.54
C THR A 138 3.02 11.66 -11.47
N ILE A 139 4.31 11.57 -11.12
CA ILE A 139 4.95 12.42 -10.12
C ILE A 139 5.75 13.50 -10.83
N THR A 140 5.56 14.76 -10.43
CA THR A 140 6.15 15.92 -11.11
C THR A 140 7.25 16.61 -10.31
N LYS A 141 7.34 16.31 -9.02
CA LYS A 141 8.35 16.88 -8.12
C LYS A 141 8.51 15.98 -6.90
N PHE A 142 9.70 15.93 -6.32
CA PHE A 142 9.85 15.43 -4.96
C PHE A 142 10.65 16.38 -4.07
N TYR A 143 10.41 16.29 -2.78
CA TYR A 143 11.03 17.05 -1.71
C TYR A 143 11.94 16.12 -0.92
N TYR A 144 13.14 16.60 -0.59
CA TYR A 144 14.13 15.76 0.07
C TYR A 144 14.91 16.51 1.13
N THR A 145 15.53 15.75 2.03
CA THR A 145 16.56 16.21 2.95
C THR A 145 17.81 15.34 2.75
N ILE A 146 18.96 16.00 2.63
CA ILE A 146 20.27 15.35 2.56
C ILE A 146 21.03 15.66 3.84
N TYR A 147 21.70 14.65 4.39
CA TYR A 147 22.62 14.75 5.51
C TYR A 147 24.00 14.26 5.03
N LEU A 148 25.05 15.00 5.36
CA LEU A 148 26.42 14.66 5.00
C LEU A 148 27.22 14.33 6.24
N TYR A 149 28.05 13.28 6.13
CA TYR A 149 28.94 12.82 7.19
C TYR A 149 30.35 12.60 6.62
N ASN A 150 31.35 12.71 7.48
CA ASN A 150 32.73 12.32 7.14
C ASN A 150 32.91 10.80 7.09
N ALA A 151 34.10 10.33 6.79
CA ALA A 151 34.42 8.89 6.70
C ALA A 151 34.24 8.15 8.06
N PHE A 152 34.24 8.88 9.18
CA PHE A 152 34.07 8.33 10.54
C PHE A 152 32.60 8.32 10.97
N GLY A 153 31.67 8.82 10.13
CA GLY A 153 30.25 8.90 10.46
C GLY A 153 29.87 10.11 11.31
N GLU A 154 30.77 11.08 11.47
CA GLU A 154 30.47 12.32 12.16
C GLU A 154 29.80 13.31 11.20
N PRO A 155 28.75 14.06 11.62
CA PRO A 155 28.10 15.06 10.79
C PRO A 155 29.12 16.09 10.29
N LEU A 156 29.14 16.35 8.99
CA LEU A 156 29.90 17.46 8.44
C LEU A 156 29.29 18.77 8.95
N VAL A 157 30.16 19.73 9.23
CA VAL A 157 29.79 21.01 9.80
C VAL A 157 29.99 22.09 8.74
N CYS A 158 29.03 23.00 8.63
CA CYS A 158 29.17 24.19 7.81
C CYS A 158 30.25 25.10 8.39
N ASN A 159 31.26 25.45 7.60
CA ASN A 159 32.38 26.28 8.06
C ASN A 159 31.98 27.72 8.41
N THR A 160 30.80 28.17 8.00
CA THR A 160 30.36 29.55 8.20
C THR A 160 29.54 29.73 9.48
N ASP A 161 28.78 28.71 9.93
CA ASP A 161 27.88 28.84 11.08
C ASP A 161 27.97 27.70 12.11
N GLY A 162 28.84 26.72 11.87
CA GLY A 162 29.08 25.59 12.79
C GLY A 162 27.91 24.57 12.89
N ARG A 163 26.87 24.68 12.05
CA ARG A 163 25.72 23.77 12.08
C ARG A 163 26.03 22.49 11.33
N SER A 164 25.45 21.37 11.77
CA SER A 164 25.51 20.11 11.05
C SER A 164 24.97 20.27 9.63
N PHE A 165 25.70 19.74 8.67
CA PHE A 165 25.34 19.88 7.27
C PHE A 165 24.13 19.02 6.93
N SER A 166 22.98 19.67 6.83
CA SER A 166 21.79 19.13 6.23
C SER A 166 21.13 20.19 5.38
N PHE A 167 20.61 19.82 4.23
CA PHE A 167 19.82 20.76 3.44
C PHE A 167 18.57 20.08 2.90
N LYS A 168 17.52 20.89 2.80
CA LYS A 168 16.25 20.52 2.14
C LYS A 168 16.26 21.08 0.73
N GLY A 169 15.72 20.33 -0.19
CA GLY A 169 15.61 20.75 -1.57
C GLY A 169 14.40 20.14 -2.27
N THR A 170 14.24 20.56 -3.49
CA THR A 170 13.22 20.01 -4.41
C THR A 170 13.86 19.62 -5.71
N TYR A 171 13.33 18.59 -6.35
CA TYR A 171 13.73 18.16 -7.66
C TYR A 171 12.51 18.05 -8.57
N ASN A 172 12.49 18.84 -9.64
CA ASN A 172 11.41 18.87 -10.64
C ASN A 172 11.71 17.86 -11.75
N PHE A 173 10.72 17.08 -12.11
CA PHE A 173 10.77 16.09 -13.19
C PHE A 173 9.34 15.65 -13.52
N THR A 174 9.18 14.92 -14.60
CA THR A 174 7.93 14.17 -14.85
C THR A 174 8.29 12.71 -14.93
N LEU A 175 7.73 11.91 -14.04
CA LEU A 175 8.03 10.50 -13.90
C LEU A 175 6.72 9.70 -13.91
N ALA A 176 6.44 9.06 -15.03
CA ALA A 176 5.26 8.22 -15.17
C ALA A 176 5.32 6.97 -14.26
N PRO A 177 4.20 6.29 -14.03
CA PRO A 177 4.18 5.03 -13.29
C PRO A 177 5.19 4.00 -13.83
N GLY A 178 6.01 3.44 -12.95
CA GLY A 178 7.01 2.44 -13.30
C GLY A 178 8.31 2.98 -13.92
N GLU A 179 8.44 4.30 -14.04
CA GLU A 179 9.67 4.93 -14.55
C GLU A 179 10.67 5.26 -13.44
N ALA A 180 11.93 5.38 -13.82
CA ALA A 180 13.01 5.86 -12.97
C ALA A 180 13.64 7.11 -13.58
N THR A 181 14.13 8.01 -12.71
CA THR A 181 14.98 9.12 -13.17
C THR A 181 16.25 8.56 -13.79
N ARG A 182 16.82 9.24 -14.81
CA ARG A 182 18.14 8.85 -15.34
C ARG A 182 19.22 8.99 -14.27
N HIS A 183 19.39 10.14 -13.69
CA HIS A 183 20.07 10.46 -12.43
C HIS A 183 19.87 11.94 -12.13
N GLY A 184 19.47 12.25 -10.91
CA GLY A 184 19.52 13.62 -10.40
C GLY A 184 20.90 13.89 -9.82
N GLN A 185 21.39 15.13 -9.95
CA GLN A 185 22.65 15.56 -9.35
C GLN A 185 22.39 16.70 -8.38
N PHE A 186 22.93 16.57 -7.17
CA PHE A 186 22.88 17.59 -6.12
C PHE A 186 24.30 18.00 -5.80
N SER A 187 24.69 19.22 -6.18
CA SER A 187 26.03 19.73 -5.89
C SER A 187 26.17 20.17 -4.45
N PHE A 188 27.21 19.72 -3.79
CA PHE A 188 27.65 20.28 -2.51
C PHE A 188 28.57 21.45 -2.80
N GLY A 189 28.31 22.63 -2.25
CA GLY A 189 29.22 23.77 -2.37
C GLY A 189 30.61 23.40 -1.84
N ARG A 190 31.67 23.74 -2.58
CA ARG A 190 33.08 23.47 -2.17
C ARG A 190 33.43 24.04 -0.79
N GLU A 191 32.74 25.07 -0.37
CA GLU A 191 32.92 25.77 0.91
C GLU A 191 32.51 24.91 2.13
N TYR A 192 31.71 23.89 1.91
CA TYR A 192 31.12 23.09 2.99
C TYR A 192 31.82 21.73 3.22
N ILE A 193 32.85 21.40 2.45
CA ILE A 193 33.40 20.03 2.42
C ILE A 193 34.88 19.96 2.85
N LYS A 194 35.42 20.93 3.59
CA LYS A 194 36.78 20.86 4.09
C LYS A 194 36.82 20.55 5.59
N PRO A 195 37.79 19.75 6.06
CA PRO A 195 38.93 19.15 5.40
C PRO A 195 38.85 17.65 5.09
N TYR A 196 37.80 16.93 5.40
CA TYR A 196 37.78 15.46 5.47
C TYR A 196 36.97 14.76 4.38
N GLY A 197 36.41 15.48 3.42
CA GLY A 197 35.62 14.89 2.34
C GLY A 197 34.29 14.26 2.83
N VAL A 198 33.39 13.98 1.88
CA VAL A 198 32.12 13.29 2.18
C VAL A 198 32.38 11.78 2.22
N GLY A 199 32.26 11.19 3.40
CA GLY A 199 32.37 9.75 3.61
C GLY A 199 31.03 9.02 3.59
N GLN A 200 29.94 9.75 3.88
CA GLN A 200 28.60 9.18 3.86
C GLN A 200 27.58 10.25 3.49
N VAL A 201 26.62 9.84 2.66
CA VAL A 201 25.42 10.64 2.30
C VAL A 201 24.20 9.88 2.74
N VAL A 202 23.33 10.53 3.50
CA VAL A 202 22.00 10.01 3.83
C VAL A 202 20.96 10.91 3.18
N MET A 203 20.04 10.33 2.43
CA MET A 203 18.97 11.06 1.78
C MET A 203 17.62 10.51 2.20
N ARG A 204 16.69 11.43 2.48
CA ARG A 204 15.28 11.14 2.78
C ARG A 204 14.39 11.84 1.79
N ILE A 205 13.35 11.17 1.33
CA ILE A 205 12.25 11.80 0.57
C ILE A 205 11.17 12.23 1.56
N ASN A 206 10.90 13.53 1.59
CA ASN A 206 9.97 14.15 2.53
C ASN A 206 8.54 14.22 1.99
N GLY A 207 8.38 14.29 0.66
CA GLY A 207 7.10 14.43 0.01
C GLY A 207 7.24 14.48 -1.51
N TYR A 208 6.13 14.60 -2.21
CA TYR A 208 6.09 14.73 -3.66
C TYR A 208 4.82 15.41 -4.15
N ASP A 209 4.89 15.99 -5.37
CA ASP A 209 3.75 16.53 -6.09
C ASP A 209 3.38 15.57 -7.23
N ILE A 210 2.08 15.42 -7.48
CA ILE A 210 1.56 14.66 -8.60
C ILE A 210 1.06 15.60 -9.71
N GLU A 211 0.88 15.05 -10.90
CA GLU A 211 0.19 15.73 -11.99
C GLU A 211 -1.20 16.17 -11.54
N GLY A 212 -1.56 17.43 -11.83
CA GLY A 212 -2.77 18.05 -11.31
C GLY A 212 -2.55 18.92 -10.06
N GLY A 213 -1.32 18.96 -9.50
CA GLY A 213 -0.89 19.90 -8.47
C GLY A 213 -1.16 19.48 -7.02
N GLU A 214 -1.64 18.27 -6.77
CA GLU A 214 -1.79 17.75 -5.40
C GLU A 214 -0.41 17.46 -4.81
N HIS A 215 -0.20 17.93 -3.58
CA HIS A 215 1.00 17.69 -2.76
C HIS A 215 0.75 16.61 -1.71
N TYR A 216 1.74 15.77 -1.48
CA TYR A 216 1.73 14.76 -0.42
C TYR A 216 3.00 14.83 0.44
N ASP A 217 2.82 15.19 1.72
CA ASP A 217 3.87 15.09 2.74
C ASP A 217 3.98 13.65 3.25
N ILE A 218 5.20 13.10 3.26
CA ILE A 218 5.47 11.79 3.86
C ILE A 218 5.80 12.02 5.33
N PRO A 219 5.05 11.42 6.27
CA PRO A 219 5.33 11.54 7.70
C PRO A 219 6.77 11.13 8.03
N ALA A 220 7.41 11.81 8.98
CA ALA A 220 8.84 11.65 9.27
C ALA A 220 9.27 10.18 9.53
N ASN A 221 8.41 9.40 10.20
CA ASN A 221 8.68 7.99 10.49
C ASN A 221 8.51 7.05 9.28
N ASP A 222 7.94 7.56 8.19
CA ASP A 222 7.61 6.80 6.98
C ASP A 222 8.46 7.25 5.78
N GLN A 223 9.34 8.25 5.94
CA GLN A 223 10.18 8.79 4.87
C GLN A 223 11.16 7.73 4.37
N PRO A 224 11.15 7.41 3.07
CA PRO A 224 12.17 6.54 2.49
C PRO A 224 13.56 7.15 2.70
N GLU A 225 14.45 6.35 3.25
CA GLU A 225 15.85 6.73 3.48
C GLU A 225 16.77 5.85 2.70
N PHE A 226 17.81 6.41 2.13
CA PHE A 226 18.89 5.70 1.49
C PHE A 226 20.23 6.26 1.96
N THR A 227 21.16 5.36 2.26
CA THR A 227 22.51 5.70 2.71
C THR A 227 23.54 5.20 1.69
N TRP A 228 24.42 6.10 1.25
CA TRP A 228 25.63 5.77 0.55
C TRP A 228 26.83 5.99 1.48
N LYS A 229 27.79 5.08 1.42
CA LYS A 229 29.09 5.20 2.11
C LYS A 229 30.22 5.07 1.11
N ALA A 230 31.24 5.92 1.25
CA ALA A 230 32.48 5.78 0.51
C ALA A 230 33.11 4.43 0.85
N THR A 231 33.61 3.72 -0.14
CA THR A 231 34.50 2.58 0.07
C THR A 231 35.81 3.13 0.58
N ILE A 232 36.19 2.83 1.81
CA ILE A 232 37.53 3.11 2.32
C ILE A 232 38.39 2.01 1.73
N ASP A 233 39.26 2.37 0.78
CA ASP A 233 40.34 1.48 0.36
C ASP A 233 41.37 1.46 1.49
N ASP A 234 41.38 0.40 2.28
CA ASP A 234 42.27 0.20 3.42
C ASP A 234 43.73 -0.17 2.99
N GLY A 235 43.97 -0.13 1.68
CA GLY A 235 45.33 -0.32 1.16
C GLY A 235 45.92 -1.70 1.43
N GLN A 236 45.12 -2.69 1.74
CA GLN A 236 45.52 -4.09 1.91
C GLN A 236 45.17 -4.87 0.62
N GLY A 237 45.95 -4.66 -0.45
CA GLY A 237 45.89 -5.39 -1.71
C GLY A 237 47.27 -5.93 -2.06
#